data_c06f38c07d2b50f925db650b2ba1fe42
#
_entry.id   c06f38c07d2b50f925db650b2ba1fe42
#
_cell.length_a   1.000
_cell.length_b   1.000
_cell.length_c   1.000
_cell.angle_alpha   90.00
_cell.angle_beta   90.00
_cell.angle_gamma   90.00
#
_symmetry.space_group_name_H-M   'P 1'
#
loop_
_entity.id
_entity.type
_entity.pdbx_description
1 polymer ?
#
loop_
_entity_poly.entity_id
_entity_poly.type
_entity_poly.pdbx_seq_one_letter_code
_entity_poly.pdbx_strand_id
1 'polypeptide(L)'
;MQVNSAVSTDSAAIERFDVVIVGAGISGIGCAHMLRQRCPELSFVILDAMDSYGGTWLIHKYPGARSDSDLFTFGYQFKPWTSKPIASREEILDYLGSVIEDAELAPHIRFRHKVRSAAWSSQSHSWRLDVTADSEHGAEPESKQIEASFLWMCQGYYRHDKGYTPKWPGLERFKGDVIHPQHWPDTVDLSGKRVVVIGSGATAATLRVPDEHAVVA
;
A
#
# COMPACT_ATOMS: atom_id res chain seq x y z
N MET A 1 2.65 -26.95 48.68
CA MET A 1 1.56 -26.16 48.08
C MET A 1 2.12 -25.50 46.84
N GLN A 2 1.89 -26.11 45.65
CA GLN A 2 2.25 -25.52 44.38
C GLN A 2 1.00 -24.75 43.89
N VAL A 3 1.15 -23.44 43.71
CA VAL A 3 0.13 -22.59 43.15
C VAL A 3 0.30 -22.63 41.63
N ASN A 4 -0.54 -23.41 40.95
CA ASN A 4 -0.67 -23.39 39.49
C ASN A 4 -1.35 -22.08 39.09
N SER A 5 -0.58 -21.09 38.61
CA SER A 5 -1.14 -19.94 37.92
C SER A 5 -1.56 -20.39 36.52
N ALA A 6 -2.83 -20.62 36.34
CA ALA A 6 -3.42 -20.78 35.03
C ALA A 6 -3.24 -19.45 34.25
N VAL A 7 -2.37 -19.49 33.24
CA VAL A 7 -2.32 -18.43 32.22
C VAL A 7 -3.64 -18.52 31.44
N SER A 8 -4.52 -17.59 31.69
CA SER A 8 -5.72 -17.37 30.88
C SER A 8 -5.26 -16.94 29.49
N THR A 9 -5.20 -17.85 28.55
CA THR A 9 -5.18 -17.54 27.12
C THR A 9 -6.57 -17.09 26.75
N ASP A 10 -6.83 -15.79 26.85
CA ASP A 10 -7.99 -15.17 26.24
C ASP A 10 -7.82 -15.39 24.72
N SER A 11 -8.50 -16.43 24.21
CA SER A 11 -8.53 -16.74 22.78
C SER A 11 -9.35 -15.64 22.10
N ALA A 12 -8.64 -14.61 21.58
CA ALA A 12 -9.29 -13.58 20.77
C ALA A 12 -10.19 -14.26 19.73
N ALA A 13 -11.47 -13.89 19.70
CA ALA A 13 -12.44 -14.50 18.80
C ALA A 13 -11.99 -14.33 17.36
N ILE A 14 -11.92 -15.43 16.61
CA ILE A 14 -11.54 -15.40 15.18
C ILE A 14 -12.65 -14.67 14.41
N GLU A 15 -12.29 -13.56 13.77
CA GLU A 15 -13.20 -12.84 12.89
C GLU A 15 -13.38 -13.61 11.58
N ARG A 16 -14.59 -13.59 11.02
CA ARG A 16 -14.92 -14.31 9.79
C ARG A 16 -15.55 -13.39 8.76
N PHE A 17 -15.09 -13.53 7.52
CA PHE A 17 -15.62 -12.84 6.35
C PHE A 17 -15.79 -13.81 5.19
N ASP A 18 -16.70 -13.48 4.27
CA ASP A 18 -16.80 -14.22 3.01
C ASP A 18 -15.56 -13.91 2.15
N VAL A 19 -15.12 -12.65 2.12
CA VAL A 19 -13.97 -12.22 1.32
C VAL A 19 -13.01 -11.35 2.16
N VAL A 20 -11.73 -11.68 2.11
CA VAL A 20 -10.66 -10.80 2.57
C VAL A 20 -9.88 -10.28 1.37
N ILE A 21 -9.77 -8.96 1.25
CA ILE A 21 -8.98 -8.28 0.23
C ILE A 21 -7.69 -7.77 0.88
N VAL A 22 -6.54 -8.10 0.32
CA VAL A 22 -5.24 -7.66 0.85
C VAL A 22 -4.68 -6.54 -0.02
N GLY A 23 -4.66 -5.33 0.52
CA GLY A 23 -4.19 -4.11 -0.12
C GLY A 23 -5.30 -3.12 -0.46
N ALA A 24 -5.17 -1.86 -0.03
CA ALA A 24 -6.05 -0.74 -0.31
C ALA A 24 -5.50 0.18 -1.42
N GLY A 25 -4.80 -0.39 -2.39
CA GLY A 25 -4.43 0.29 -3.63
C GLY A 25 -5.57 0.27 -4.65
N ILE A 26 -5.27 0.70 -5.88
CA ILE A 26 -6.24 0.76 -6.97
C ILE A 26 -6.97 -0.57 -7.18
N SER A 27 -6.25 -1.69 -7.13
CA SER A 27 -6.85 -3.02 -7.34
C SER A 27 -7.82 -3.39 -6.23
N GLY A 28 -7.46 -3.19 -4.95
CA GLY A 28 -8.30 -3.55 -3.81
C GLY A 28 -9.55 -2.69 -3.69
N ILE A 29 -9.43 -1.37 -3.93
CA ILE A 29 -10.57 -0.44 -3.94
C ILE A 29 -11.54 -0.82 -5.06
N GLY A 30 -11.04 -1.06 -6.29
CA GLY A 30 -11.87 -1.48 -7.40
C GLY A 30 -12.57 -2.83 -7.16
N CYS A 31 -11.86 -3.76 -6.55
CA CYS A 31 -12.38 -5.07 -6.15
C CYS A 31 -13.54 -4.93 -5.15
N ALA A 32 -13.37 -4.14 -4.10
CA ALA A 32 -14.38 -3.90 -3.09
C ALA A 32 -15.63 -3.20 -3.66
N HIS A 33 -15.44 -2.22 -4.55
CA HIS A 33 -16.54 -1.58 -5.26
C HIS A 33 -17.37 -2.62 -6.04
N MET A 34 -16.71 -3.50 -6.79
CA MET A 34 -17.39 -4.54 -7.58
C MET A 34 -18.10 -5.57 -6.69
N LEU A 35 -17.50 -5.93 -5.54
CA LEU A 35 -18.18 -6.81 -4.56
C LEU A 35 -19.48 -6.17 -4.05
N ARG A 36 -19.43 -4.92 -3.61
CA ARG A 36 -20.64 -4.21 -3.14
C ARG A 36 -21.74 -4.16 -4.19
N GLN A 37 -21.37 -3.98 -5.46
CA GLN A 37 -22.36 -3.89 -6.53
C GLN A 37 -22.94 -5.25 -6.93
N ARG A 38 -22.10 -6.28 -6.98
CA ARG A 38 -22.50 -7.56 -7.59
C ARG A 38 -22.84 -8.66 -6.59
N CYS A 39 -22.31 -8.54 -5.38
CA CYS A 39 -22.48 -9.52 -4.32
C CYS A 39 -22.73 -8.80 -2.98
N PRO A 40 -23.80 -7.97 -2.89
CA PRO A 40 -24.04 -7.12 -1.71
C PRO A 40 -24.32 -7.93 -0.43
N GLU A 41 -24.63 -9.21 -0.56
CA GLU A 41 -24.86 -10.15 0.55
C GLU A 41 -23.57 -10.65 1.18
N LEU A 42 -22.43 -10.53 0.49
CA LEU A 42 -21.15 -11.03 1.02
C LEU A 42 -20.51 -10.03 1.98
N SER A 43 -20.09 -10.54 3.12
CA SER A 43 -19.25 -9.79 4.07
C SER A 43 -17.82 -9.72 3.56
N PHE A 44 -17.19 -8.54 3.63
CA PHE A 44 -15.78 -8.41 3.25
C PHE A 44 -15.04 -7.38 4.09
N VAL A 45 -13.72 -7.51 4.10
CA VAL A 45 -12.79 -6.54 4.69
C VAL A 45 -11.60 -6.34 3.77
N ILE A 46 -11.10 -5.11 3.70
CA ILE A 46 -9.83 -4.75 3.05
C ILE A 46 -8.80 -4.57 4.16
N LEU A 47 -7.68 -5.28 4.07
CA LEU A 47 -6.56 -5.15 5.01
C LEU A 47 -5.39 -4.48 4.30
N ASP A 48 -4.90 -3.38 4.85
CA ASP A 48 -3.69 -2.72 4.35
C ASP A 48 -2.68 -2.51 5.48
N ALA A 49 -1.41 -2.78 5.17
CA ALA A 49 -0.32 -2.62 6.13
C ALA A 49 0.07 -1.15 6.37
N MET A 50 -0.34 -0.26 5.47
CA MET A 50 -0.07 1.18 5.56
C MET A 50 -1.13 1.88 6.42
N ASP A 51 -0.90 3.15 6.71
CA ASP A 51 -1.79 4.00 7.50
C ASP A 51 -2.90 4.67 6.67
N SER A 52 -2.86 4.50 5.34
CA SER A 52 -3.83 5.07 4.42
C SER A 52 -3.95 4.23 3.15
N TYR A 53 -4.94 4.56 2.30
CA TYR A 53 -5.12 3.98 0.98
C TYR A 53 -4.18 4.58 -0.07
N GLY A 54 -4.06 3.92 -1.22
CA GLY A 54 -3.36 4.43 -2.38
C GLY A 54 -2.25 3.53 -2.91
N GLY A 55 -1.71 2.61 -2.09
CA GLY A 55 -0.69 1.65 -2.51
C GLY A 55 0.55 2.35 -3.09
N THR A 56 0.86 2.11 -4.36
CA THR A 56 1.98 2.77 -5.08
C THR A 56 1.98 4.29 -4.93
N TRP A 57 0.81 4.91 -5.01
CA TRP A 57 0.65 6.36 -4.96
C TRP A 57 0.77 6.95 -3.54
N LEU A 58 0.52 6.15 -2.52
CA LEU A 58 0.81 6.52 -1.14
C LEU A 58 2.32 6.52 -0.86
N ILE A 59 3.02 5.49 -1.36
CA ILE A 59 4.44 5.23 -1.03
C ILE A 59 5.39 6.16 -1.78
N HIS A 60 5.16 6.38 -3.08
CA HIS A 60 6.05 7.19 -3.91
C HIS A 60 5.73 8.68 -3.77
N LYS A 61 6.45 9.36 -2.86
CA LYS A 61 6.26 10.79 -2.52
C LYS A 61 7.27 11.73 -3.17
N TYR A 62 8.16 11.21 -4.01
CA TYR A 62 9.21 12.04 -4.62
C TYR A 62 8.61 13.14 -5.51
N PRO A 63 9.27 14.30 -5.64
CA PRO A 63 8.78 15.41 -6.46
C PRO A 63 8.54 15.01 -7.91
N GLY A 64 7.33 15.27 -8.42
CA GLY A 64 6.94 14.94 -9.77
C GLY A 64 6.39 13.52 -9.97
N ALA A 65 6.16 12.76 -8.88
CA ALA A 65 5.51 11.46 -8.96
C ALA A 65 4.16 11.58 -9.70
N ARG A 66 4.01 10.81 -10.77
CA ARG A 66 2.86 10.81 -11.67
C ARG A 66 2.74 9.48 -12.39
N SER A 67 1.60 9.22 -13.01
CA SER A 67 1.47 8.05 -13.88
C SER A 67 2.38 8.16 -15.12
N ASP A 68 2.84 7.04 -15.61
CA ASP A 68 3.51 6.88 -16.90
C ASP A 68 2.55 6.37 -17.99
N SER A 69 1.33 6.01 -17.58
CA SER A 69 0.23 5.57 -18.43
C SER A 69 -0.94 6.55 -18.33
N ASP A 70 -1.75 6.66 -19.36
CA ASP A 70 -2.92 7.52 -19.35
C ASP A 70 -4.02 6.96 -18.42
N LEU A 71 -4.67 7.87 -17.70
CA LEU A 71 -5.73 7.53 -16.75
C LEU A 71 -7.07 7.17 -17.44
N PHE A 72 -7.25 7.48 -18.72
CA PHE A 72 -8.44 7.04 -19.44
C PHE A 72 -8.46 5.52 -19.60
N THR A 73 -7.27 4.90 -19.76
CA THR A 73 -7.12 3.45 -19.82
C THR A 73 -6.92 2.85 -18.43
N PHE A 74 -6.15 3.51 -17.57
CA PHE A 74 -5.77 3.00 -16.25
C PHE A 74 -6.86 3.19 -15.17
N GLY A 75 -7.76 4.16 -15.34
CA GLY A 75 -8.88 4.43 -14.44
C GLY A 75 -9.96 3.34 -14.49
N TYR A 76 -10.86 3.38 -13.55
CA TYR A 76 -11.97 2.43 -13.46
C TYR A 76 -13.03 2.70 -14.55
N GLN A 77 -13.53 1.66 -15.16
CA GLN A 77 -14.62 1.78 -16.13
C GLN A 77 -15.93 2.29 -15.49
N PHE A 78 -16.17 1.97 -14.23
CA PHE A 78 -17.35 2.41 -13.49
C PHE A 78 -17.26 3.86 -13.00
N LYS A 79 -16.05 4.43 -12.98
CA LYS A 79 -15.79 5.84 -12.69
C LYS A 79 -14.73 6.36 -13.65
N PRO A 80 -15.10 6.70 -14.91
CA PRO A 80 -14.14 7.14 -15.93
C PRO A 80 -13.37 8.38 -15.49
N TRP A 81 -12.08 8.40 -15.79
CA TRP A 81 -11.25 9.59 -15.61
C TRP A 81 -11.63 10.66 -16.64
N THR A 82 -11.75 11.92 -16.23
CA THR A 82 -12.23 13.03 -17.08
C THR A 82 -11.26 14.21 -17.15
N SER A 83 -10.08 14.12 -16.52
CA SER A 83 -9.06 15.17 -16.55
C SER A 83 -7.98 14.88 -17.60
N LYS A 84 -6.80 15.45 -17.43
CA LYS A 84 -5.65 15.25 -18.35
C LYS A 84 -5.18 13.78 -18.38
N PRO A 85 -4.58 13.30 -19.49
CA PRO A 85 -4.18 11.90 -19.63
C PRO A 85 -3.26 11.42 -18.51
N ILE A 86 -2.22 12.19 -18.23
CA ILE A 86 -1.22 11.84 -17.18
C ILE A 86 -1.57 12.57 -15.90
N ALA A 87 -1.92 11.81 -14.88
CA ALA A 87 -2.29 12.33 -13.58
C ALA A 87 -1.10 12.31 -12.60
N SER A 88 -1.02 13.35 -11.77
CA SER A 88 -0.09 13.38 -10.64
C SER A 88 -0.51 12.39 -9.56
N ARG A 89 0.43 12.12 -8.65
CA ARG A 89 0.19 11.31 -7.46
C ARG A 89 -1.04 11.79 -6.69
N GLU A 90 -1.14 13.08 -6.46
CA GLU A 90 -2.21 13.71 -5.69
C GLU A 90 -3.56 13.51 -6.38
N GLU A 91 -3.63 13.76 -7.68
CA GLU A 91 -4.85 13.57 -8.47
C GLU A 91 -5.32 12.11 -8.46
N ILE A 92 -4.39 11.14 -8.45
CA ILE A 92 -4.74 9.72 -8.36
C ILE A 92 -5.25 9.37 -6.96
N LEU A 93 -4.62 9.89 -5.90
CA LEU A 93 -5.10 9.68 -4.53
C LEU A 93 -6.49 10.27 -4.33
N ASP A 94 -6.74 11.48 -4.81
CA ASP A 94 -8.06 12.13 -4.77
C ASP A 94 -9.12 11.30 -5.52
N TYR A 95 -8.75 10.79 -6.70
CA TYR A 95 -9.60 9.90 -7.48
C TYR A 95 -9.96 8.62 -6.73
N LEU A 96 -8.97 7.94 -6.11
CA LEU A 96 -9.21 6.76 -5.29
C LEU A 96 -10.06 7.08 -4.06
N GLY A 97 -9.79 8.21 -3.40
CA GLY A 97 -10.58 8.70 -2.27
C GLY A 97 -12.05 8.91 -2.64
N SER A 98 -12.30 9.52 -3.80
CA SER A 98 -13.66 9.71 -4.29
C SER A 98 -14.40 8.40 -4.62
N VAL A 99 -13.68 7.33 -4.99
CA VAL A 99 -14.29 6.00 -5.16
C VAL A 99 -14.64 5.38 -3.82
N ILE A 100 -13.77 5.54 -2.81
CA ILE A 100 -14.04 5.06 -1.44
C ILE A 100 -15.29 5.74 -0.88
N GLU A 101 -15.43 7.04 -1.10
CA GLU A 101 -16.58 7.84 -0.64
C GLU A 101 -17.86 7.42 -1.37
N ASP A 102 -17.88 7.46 -2.71
CA ASP A 102 -19.06 7.12 -3.52
C ASP A 102 -19.59 5.71 -3.28
N ALA A 103 -18.68 4.77 -3.02
CA ALA A 103 -19.01 3.39 -2.74
C ALA A 103 -19.10 3.06 -1.25
N GLU A 104 -19.00 4.08 -0.36
CA GLU A 104 -19.06 3.92 1.10
C GLU A 104 -18.15 2.79 1.63
N LEU A 105 -16.90 2.72 1.12
CA LEU A 105 -15.98 1.62 1.44
C LEU A 105 -15.22 1.84 2.75
N ALA A 106 -15.20 3.05 3.30
CA ALA A 106 -14.40 3.38 4.47
C ALA A 106 -14.62 2.43 5.68
N PRO A 107 -15.85 1.99 6.02
CA PRO A 107 -16.06 1.05 7.11
C PRO A 107 -15.47 -0.34 6.88
N HIS A 108 -15.16 -0.68 5.64
CA HIS A 108 -14.61 -1.98 5.25
C HIS A 108 -13.08 -1.98 5.15
N ILE A 109 -12.42 -0.82 5.29
CA ILE A 109 -10.96 -0.72 5.19
C ILE A 109 -10.34 -0.68 6.58
N ARG A 110 -9.39 -1.56 6.82
CA ARG A 110 -8.57 -1.60 8.03
C ARG A 110 -7.13 -1.31 7.67
N PHE A 111 -6.69 -0.10 7.98
CA PHE A 111 -5.30 0.30 7.85
C PHE A 111 -4.46 -0.25 9.00
N ARG A 112 -3.13 -0.26 8.84
CA ARG A 112 -2.17 -0.80 9.81
C ARG A 112 -2.42 -2.26 10.17
N HIS A 113 -3.06 -3.02 9.26
CA HIS A 113 -3.34 -4.44 9.39
C HIS A 113 -2.49 -5.22 8.40
N LYS A 114 -1.34 -5.69 8.85
CA LYS A 114 -0.38 -6.42 8.00
C LYS A 114 -0.65 -7.91 8.03
N VAL A 115 -1.06 -8.49 6.92
CA VAL A 115 -1.14 -9.94 6.75
C VAL A 115 0.26 -10.52 6.75
N ARG A 116 0.54 -11.44 7.69
CA ARG A 116 1.83 -12.12 7.88
C ARG A 116 1.88 -13.45 7.17
N SER A 117 0.80 -14.19 7.26
CA SER A 117 0.63 -15.48 6.62
C SER A 117 -0.81 -15.71 6.20
N ALA A 118 -1.01 -16.58 5.22
CA ALA A 118 -2.32 -17.09 4.84
C ALA A 118 -2.19 -18.57 4.51
N ALA A 119 -3.02 -19.40 5.12
CA ALA A 119 -3.03 -20.83 4.95
C ALA A 119 -4.42 -21.31 4.54
N TRP A 120 -4.48 -22.10 3.48
CA TRP A 120 -5.70 -22.76 3.04
C TRP A 120 -5.94 -24.06 3.80
N SER A 121 -7.18 -24.30 4.20
CA SER A 121 -7.63 -25.57 4.77
C SER A 121 -8.71 -26.19 3.89
N SER A 122 -8.40 -27.32 3.27
CA SER A 122 -9.38 -28.08 2.50
C SER A 122 -10.43 -28.76 3.37
N GLN A 123 -10.18 -28.91 4.65
CA GLN A 123 -11.14 -29.48 5.60
C GLN A 123 -12.24 -28.49 5.95
N SER A 124 -11.88 -27.21 6.20
CA SER A 124 -12.83 -26.15 6.53
C SER A 124 -13.26 -25.33 5.31
N HIS A 125 -12.67 -25.58 4.14
CA HIS A 125 -12.87 -24.80 2.92
C HIS A 125 -12.70 -23.30 3.15
N SER A 126 -11.66 -22.92 3.90
CA SER A 126 -11.41 -21.54 4.28
C SER A 126 -9.93 -21.20 4.33
N TRP A 127 -9.62 -19.93 4.17
CA TRP A 127 -8.32 -19.33 4.46
C TRP A 127 -8.25 -18.91 5.90
N ARG A 128 -7.12 -19.18 6.55
CA ARG A 128 -6.78 -18.59 7.85
C ARG A 128 -5.62 -17.65 7.65
N LEU A 129 -5.80 -16.40 8.10
CA LEU A 129 -4.82 -15.35 8.01
C LEU A 129 -4.33 -14.98 9.40
N ASP A 130 -3.00 -14.89 9.56
CA ASP A 130 -2.38 -14.25 10.71
C ASP A 130 -2.09 -12.80 10.35
N VAL A 131 -2.62 -11.88 11.14
CA VAL A 131 -2.56 -10.44 10.89
C VAL A 131 -1.94 -9.75 12.09
N THR A 132 -1.03 -8.82 11.84
CA THR A 132 -0.54 -7.89 12.86
C THR A 132 -1.26 -6.56 12.68
N ALA A 133 -1.94 -6.10 13.72
CA ALA A 133 -2.57 -4.80 13.77
C ALA A 133 -1.69 -3.85 14.59
N ASP A 134 -1.14 -2.82 13.95
CA ASP A 134 -0.33 -1.82 14.64
C ASP A 134 -1.23 -0.77 15.28
N SER A 135 -0.92 -0.39 16.52
CA SER A 135 -1.65 0.63 17.27
C SER A 135 -1.32 2.04 16.80
N GLU A 136 -2.31 2.94 16.81
CA GLU A 136 -2.12 4.37 16.51
C GLU A 136 -1.25 5.10 17.55
N HIS A 137 -1.14 4.57 18.75
CA HIS A 137 -0.55 5.26 19.90
C HIS A 137 0.74 4.61 20.41
N GLY A 138 1.41 3.81 19.56
CA GLY A 138 2.70 3.19 19.92
C GLY A 138 2.59 2.06 20.96
N ALA A 139 1.40 1.50 21.18
CA ALA A 139 1.26 0.26 21.91
C ALA A 139 1.83 -0.93 21.10
N GLU A 140 2.13 -2.02 21.78
CA GLU A 140 2.60 -3.24 21.11
C GLU A 140 1.60 -3.72 20.05
N PRO A 141 2.09 -4.16 18.87
CA PRO A 141 1.23 -4.66 17.82
C PRO A 141 0.38 -5.84 18.28
N GLU A 142 -0.90 -5.82 17.97
CA GLU A 142 -1.83 -6.90 18.30
C GLU A 142 -1.79 -7.98 17.22
N SER A 143 -1.71 -9.25 17.63
CA SER A 143 -1.87 -10.39 16.72
C SER A 143 -3.33 -10.79 16.64
N LYS A 144 -3.87 -10.84 15.41
CA LYS A 144 -5.26 -11.23 15.11
C LYS A 144 -5.28 -12.41 14.16
N GLN A 145 -6.32 -13.23 14.29
CA GLN A 145 -6.64 -14.27 13.31
C GLN A 145 -7.95 -13.95 12.60
N ILE A 146 -7.94 -14.05 11.28
CA ILE A 146 -9.09 -13.83 10.43
C ILE A 146 -9.29 -15.08 9.56
N GLU A 147 -10.52 -15.54 9.43
CA GLU A 147 -10.90 -16.59 8.50
C GLU A 147 -11.71 -16.00 7.34
N ALA A 148 -11.48 -16.52 6.13
CA ALA A 148 -12.20 -16.10 4.94
C ALA A 148 -12.50 -17.28 4.01
N SER A 149 -13.68 -17.26 3.37
CA SER A 149 -13.99 -18.22 2.31
C SER A 149 -13.18 -17.94 1.05
N PHE A 150 -12.93 -16.67 0.75
CA PHE A 150 -12.15 -16.23 -0.39
C PHE A 150 -11.09 -15.20 0.01
N LEU A 151 -9.87 -15.37 -0.52
CA LEU A 151 -8.75 -14.45 -0.33
C LEU A 151 -8.40 -13.78 -1.65
N TRP A 152 -8.50 -12.44 -1.71
CA TRP A 152 -8.19 -11.67 -2.90
C TRP A 152 -6.92 -10.84 -2.68
N MET A 153 -5.84 -11.23 -3.37
CA MET A 153 -4.52 -10.64 -3.21
C MET A 153 -4.37 -9.41 -4.11
N CYS A 154 -4.42 -8.22 -3.52
CA CYS A 154 -4.28 -6.92 -4.17
C CYS A 154 -3.07 -6.12 -3.66
N GLN A 155 -2.07 -6.80 -3.07
CA GLN A 155 -0.89 -6.19 -2.43
C GLN A 155 0.12 -5.57 -3.41
N GLY A 156 -0.14 -5.64 -4.71
CA GLY A 156 0.81 -5.21 -5.73
C GLY A 156 2.02 -6.15 -5.88
N TYR A 157 3.05 -5.69 -6.57
CA TYR A 157 4.26 -6.49 -6.86
C TYR A 157 5.56 -5.82 -6.41
N TYR A 158 5.50 -4.59 -5.90
CA TYR A 158 6.67 -3.93 -5.33
C TYR A 158 6.92 -4.36 -3.87
N ARG A 159 8.17 -4.39 -3.50
CA ARG A 159 8.54 -4.46 -2.09
C ARG A 159 8.35 -3.09 -1.45
N HIS A 160 7.47 -3.00 -0.46
CA HIS A 160 7.15 -1.74 0.20
C HIS A 160 8.11 -1.40 1.34
N ASP A 161 8.77 -2.40 1.91
CA ASP A 161 9.70 -2.23 3.01
C ASP A 161 11.09 -1.77 2.58
N LYS A 162 11.44 -1.98 1.31
CA LYS A 162 12.81 -1.77 0.84
C LYS A 162 12.87 -1.66 -0.68
N GLY A 163 13.40 -0.54 -1.17
CA GLY A 163 13.78 -0.38 -2.56
C GLY A 163 15.05 -1.17 -2.90
N TYR A 164 15.23 -1.53 -4.18
CA TYR A 164 16.46 -2.15 -4.64
C TYR A 164 17.51 -1.06 -4.89
N THR A 165 18.57 -1.08 -4.12
CA THR A 165 19.75 -0.21 -4.33
C THR A 165 20.94 -1.09 -4.67
N PRO A 166 21.50 -0.99 -5.87
CA PRO A 166 22.72 -1.70 -6.24
C PRO A 166 23.89 -1.30 -5.34
N LYS A 167 24.83 -2.22 -5.15
CA LYS A 167 26.07 -1.94 -4.44
C LYS A 167 27.11 -1.51 -5.47
N TRP A 168 27.42 -0.23 -5.53
CA TRP A 168 28.49 0.30 -6.38
C TRP A 168 29.79 0.45 -5.59
N PRO A 169 30.94 -0.01 -6.16
CA PRO A 169 32.22 0.23 -5.53
C PRO A 169 32.50 1.74 -5.40
N GLY A 170 32.84 2.17 -4.21
CA GLY A 170 33.18 3.57 -3.94
C GLY A 170 32.00 4.47 -3.53
N LEU A 171 30.77 3.93 -3.49
CA LEU A 171 29.61 4.71 -3.02
C LEU A 171 29.81 5.22 -1.58
N GLU A 172 30.53 4.47 -0.76
CA GLU A 172 30.87 4.85 0.63
C GLU A 172 31.76 6.10 0.73
N ARG A 173 32.40 6.52 -0.36
CA ARG A 173 33.21 7.75 -0.44
C ARG A 173 32.38 8.97 -0.80
N PHE A 174 31.16 8.77 -1.29
CA PHE A 174 30.26 9.89 -1.58
C PHE A 174 29.87 10.58 -0.27
N LYS A 175 29.96 11.91 -0.24
CA LYS A 175 29.72 12.72 0.97
C LYS A 175 28.35 13.39 0.98
N GLY A 176 27.61 13.30 -0.13
CA GLY A 176 26.26 13.82 -0.23
C GLY A 176 25.21 12.79 0.18
N ASP A 177 23.96 13.18 0.11
CA ASP A 177 22.83 12.32 0.43
C ASP A 177 22.60 11.32 -0.70
N VAL A 178 22.40 10.05 -0.34
CA VAL A 178 21.99 8.98 -1.26
C VAL A 178 20.55 8.60 -0.94
N ILE A 179 19.63 8.92 -1.85
CA ILE A 179 18.20 8.78 -1.64
C ILE A 179 17.62 7.75 -2.61
N HIS A 180 16.91 6.77 -2.09
CA HIS A 180 16.06 5.92 -2.91
C HIS A 180 14.66 6.55 -3.03
N PRO A 181 14.13 6.79 -4.24
CA PRO A 181 12.86 7.52 -4.43
C PRO A 181 11.64 6.90 -3.71
N GLN A 182 11.64 5.60 -3.46
CA GLN A 182 10.58 4.92 -2.68
C GLN A 182 10.55 5.39 -1.21
N HIS A 183 11.69 5.87 -0.68
CA HIS A 183 11.82 6.36 0.69
C HIS A 183 12.27 7.82 0.67
N TRP A 184 11.53 8.64 -0.06
CA TRP A 184 11.83 10.06 -0.18
C TRP A 184 11.63 10.75 1.17
N PRO A 185 12.67 11.39 1.75
CA PRO A 185 12.53 12.09 3.02
C PRO A 185 11.71 13.38 2.85
N ASP A 186 10.77 13.62 3.78
CA ASP A 186 9.93 14.81 3.74
C ASP A 186 10.73 16.13 3.93
N THR A 187 11.95 16.04 4.46
CA THR A 187 12.82 17.19 4.80
C THR A 187 13.91 17.48 3.76
N VAL A 188 13.93 16.73 2.66
CA VAL A 188 14.98 16.92 1.65
C VAL A 188 14.75 18.20 0.86
N ASP A 189 15.76 19.10 0.90
CA ASP A 189 15.81 20.29 0.05
C ASP A 189 16.90 20.12 -1.00
N LEU A 190 16.53 20.18 -2.26
CA LEU A 190 17.42 20.06 -3.41
C LEU A 190 17.87 21.44 -3.97
N SER A 191 17.39 22.55 -3.39
CA SER A 191 17.71 23.90 -3.85
C SER A 191 19.22 24.16 -3.83
N GLY A 192 19.78 24.58 -4.93
CA GLY A 192 21.21 24.85 -5.10
C GLY A 192 22.13 23.62 -5.03
N LYS A 193 21.59 22.41 -4.97
CA LYS A 193 22.39 21.17 -4.94
C LYS A 193 22.56 20.60 -6.35
N ARG A 194 23.73 20.04 -6.62
CA ARG A 194 23.93 19.20 -7.81
C ARG A 194 23.37 17.82 -7.54
N VAL A 195 22.41 17.39 -8.35
CA VAL A 195 21.72 16.11 -8.20
C VAL A 195 22.11 15.18 -9.32
N VAL A 196 22.48 13.96 -9.00
CA VAL A 196 22.69 12.88 -9.97
C VAL A 196 21.57 11.88 -9.83
N VAL A 197 20.83 11.65 -10.90
CA VAL A 197 19.77 10.63 -10.98
C VAL A 197 20.33 9.41 -11.69
N ILE A 198 20.33 8.26 -11.04
CA ILE A 198 20.84 7.01 -11.61
C ILE A 198 19.65 6.08 -11.89
N GLY A 199 19.40 5.83 -13.16
CA GLY A 199 18.30 4.99 -13.62
C GLY A 199 17.58 5.55 -14.83
N SER A 200 16.84 4.70 -15.54
CA SER A 200 16.09 5.05 -16.76
C SER A 200 14.63 4.58 -16.74
N GLY A 201 14.13 4.13 -15.59
CA GLY A 201 12.73 3.73 -15.43
C GLY A 201 11.79 4.92 -15.23
N ALA A 202 10.49 4.63 -15.07
CA ALA A 202 9.44 5.63 -14.87
C ALA A 202 9.76 6.62 -13.75
N THR A 203 10.31 6.16 -12.64
CA THR A 203 10.72 7.02 -11.51
C THR A 203 11.76 8.05 -11.92
N ALA A 204 12.82 7.64 -12.64
CA ALA A 204 13.87 8.57 -13.10
C ALA A 204 13.32 9.60 -14.09
N ALA A 205 12.45 9.16 -15.00
CA ALA A 205 11.82 10.02 -16.00
C ALA A 205 10.79 11.00 -15.40
N THR A 206 10.21 10.69 -14.26
CA THR A 206 9.19 11.53 -13.62
C THR A 206 9.70 12.39 -12.49
N LEU A 207 10.87 12.04 -11.90
CA LEU A 207 11.48 12.79 -10.82
C LEU A 207 11.80 14.23 -11.26
N ARG A 208 11.24 15.21 -10.54
CA ARG A 208 11.55 16.62 -10.76
C ARG A 208 12.67 17.04 -9.83
N VAL A 209 13.77 17.43 -10.41
CA VAL A 209 14.89 18.09 -9.73
C VAL A 209 15.02 19.52 -10.28
N PRO A 210 15.57 20.47 -9.50
CA PRO A 210 15.82 21.83 -10.01
C PRO A 210 16.67 21.79 -11.29
N ASP A 211 16.24 22.51 -12.34
CA ASP A 211 16.77 22.39 -13.72
C ASP A 211 18.24 22.73 -13.86
N GLU A 212 18.81 23.51 -12.94
CA GLU A 212 20.16 24.06 -13.10
C GLU A 212 21.27 23.03 -12.82
N HIS A 213 20.97 21.85 -12.26
CA HIS A 213 22.00 20.95 -11.73
C HIS A 213 21.68 19.44 -11.83
N ALA A 214 20.78 19.02 -12.70
CA ALA A 214 20.44 17.61 -12.83
C ALA A 214 21.36 16.90 -13.85
N VAL A 215 21.98 15.82 -13.42
CA VAL A 215 22.68 14.86 -14.30
C VAL A 215 21.92 13.53 -14.23
N VAL A 216 21.40 13.08 -15.36
CA VAL A 216 20.77 11.76 -15.51
C VAL A 216 21.81 10.82 -16.11
N ALA A 217 22.08 9.71 -15.45
CA ALA A 217 23.04 8.68 -15.88
C ALA A 217 22.35 7.31 -15.98
#